data_e2b0b699b24ae0d2ec311aacc5cf1bd7
#
_entry.id   e2b0b699b24ae0d2ec311aacc5cf1bd7
#
_cell.length_a   1.000
_cell.length_b   1.000
_cell.length_c   1.000
_cell.angle_alpha   90.00
_cell.angle_beta   90.00
_cell.angle_gamma   90.00
#
_symmetry.space_group_name_H-M   'P 1'
#
loop_
_entity.id
_entity.type
_entity.pdbx_description
1 polymer ?
#
loop_
_entity_poly.entity_id
_entity_poly.type
_entity_poly.pdbx_seq_one_letter_code
_entity_poly.pdbx_strand_id
1 'polypeptide(L)'
;MLAFTGQRDGAREINVAFSLATFIATCMLTVEVISGGPLFVWRHEFFIDPLNVFLVTLTSFVGLTTAIFSRPYMRIEQDHGKMTPRRQRLYHSMYQLFSFTMLLALTTNNMGILWVAMEAATLTTVLLVSVYRTAASLEAAWKYFILCGVGIAQALFGTVLLYMAAEKVIGTEAGALLWTNLDAVKTQLDPSIITLAFAFLFIGYGTKVGLVPMHNWLPDAHAEGPTPVSAVLSGLLLNVAVYALLRCKVLTDGALGNQLAGELMMGFGLLSVVVAAFFLSRQKDVKRMFAYSSIEHMGLITFAFGMGGAIANYAGLLHMTVHSLIKSAIFFAVGHATQKAGTQNMADIRGLIKVSPRLAW
;
A
#
# COMPACT_ATOMS: atom_id res chain seq x y z
N MET A 1 -5.34 5.03 22.47
CA MET A 1 -6.50 4.38 23.10
C MET A 1 -6.46 2.86 22.89
N LEU A 2 -6.50 2.33 21.67
CA LEU A 2 -6.48 0.88 21.39
C LEU A 2 -5.24 0.15 21.93
N ALA A 3 -4.09 0.80 22.01
CA ALA A 3 -2.90 0.23 22.62
C ALA A 3 -3.07 -0.13 24.11
N PHE A 4 -4.01 0.51 24.81
CA PHE A 4 -4.30 0.26 26.23
C PHE A 4 -5.57 -0.55 26.45
N THR A 5 -6.58 -0.39 25.58
CA THR A 5 -7.92 -0.99 25.76
C THR A 5 -8.23 -2.08 24.74
N GLY A 6 -7.35 -2.33 23.78
CA GLY A 6 -7.61 -3.21 22.62
C GLY A 6 -7.80 -4.69 22.93
N GLN A 7 -7.66 -5.09 24.19
CA GLN A 7 -7.99 -6.45 24.67
C GLN A 7 -9.43 -6.58 25.19
N ARG A 8 -10.19 -5.48 25.30
CA ARG A 8 -11.58 -5.47 25.74
C ARG A 8 -12.52 -5.79 24.58
N ASP A 9 -13.71 -6.31 24.88
CA ASP A 9 -14.70 -6.69 23.87
C ASP A 9 -15.13 -5.54 22.96
N GLY A 10 -15.14 -4.29 23.48
CA GLY A 10 -15.46 -3.09 22.69
C GLY A 10 -14.35 -2.59 21.77
N ALA A 11 -13.17 -3.21 21.74
CA ALA A 11 -12.06 -2.73 20.91
C ALA A 11 -12.36 -2.78 19.40
N ARG A 12 -13.16 -3.76 18.99
CA ARG A 12 -13.59 -3.93 17.59
C ARG A 12 -14.49 -2.77 17.15
N GLU A 13 -15.42 -2.37 18.00
CA GLU A 13 -16.35 -1.24 17.79
C GLU A 13 -15.58 0.09 17.77
N ILE A 14 -14.64 0.26 18.67
CA ILE A 14 -13.74 1.43 18.70
C ILE A 14 -12.93 1.50 17.40
N ASN A 15 -12.40 0.37 16.91
CA ASN A 15 -11.66 0.32 15.65
C ASN A 15 -12.53 0.79 14.46
N VAL A 16 -13.78 0.30 14.37
CA VAL A 16 -14.73 0.71 13.32
C VAL A 16 -15.09 2.19 13.47
N ALA A 17 -15.35 2.66 14.70
CA ALA A 17 -15.71 4.07 14.95
C ALA A 17 -14.59 5.04 14.53
N PHE A 18 -13.34 4.74 14.84
CA PHE A 18 -12.20 5.55 14.38
C PHE A 18 -12.03 5.50 12.85
N SER A 19 -12.19 4.34 12.23
CA SER A 19 -12.13 4.22 10.77
C SER A 19 -13.26 5.00 10.09
N LEU A 20 -14.47 5.01 10.66
CA LEU A 20 -15.60 5.81 10.18
C LEU A 20 -15.33 7.30 10.33
N ALA A 21 -14.84 7.74 11.49
CA ALA A 21 -14.48 9.14 11.71
C ALA A 21 -13.39 9.61 10.72
N THR A 22 -12.39 8.76 10.46
CA THR A 22 -11.36 9.02 9.45
C THR A 22 -11.97 9.15 8.06
N PHE A 23 -12.87 8.25 7.67
CA PHE A 23 -13.54 8.32 6.36
C PHE A 23 -14.39 9.58 6.20
N ILE A 24 -15.15 9.97 7.22
CA ILE A 24 -15.93 11.23 7.20
C ILE A 24 -14.98 12.43 7.03
N ALA A 25 -13.89 12.49 7.80
CA ALA A 25 -12.90 13.57 7.69
C ALA A 25 -12.27 13.66 6.30
N THR A 26 -11.94 12.52 5.68
CA THR A 26 -11.38 12.49 4.33
C THR A 26 -12.39 12.87 3.26
N CYS A 27 -13.68 12.55 3.43
CA CYS A 27 -14.74 13.04 2.55
C CYS A 27 -14.89 14.57 2.64
N MET A 28 -14.85 15.14 3.85
CA MET A 28 -14.89 16.60 4.03
C MET A 28 -13.66 17.26 3.36
N LEU A 29 -12.46 16.71 3.55
CA LEU A 29 -11.25 17.16 2.90
C LEU A 29 -11.37 17.12 1.36
N THR A 30 -11.99 16.06 0.83
CA THR A 30 -12.22 15.93 -0.62
C THR A 30 -13.11 17.04 -1.16
N VAL A 31 -14.21 17.34 -0.47
CA VAL A 31 -15.11 18.44 -0.86
C VAL A 31 -14.36 19.78 -0.85
N GLU A 32 -13.54 20.03 0.17
CA GLU A 32 -12.76 21.26 0.28
C GLU A 32 -11.74 21.41 -0.87
N VAL A 33 -11.00 20.35 -1.21
CA VAL A 33 -10.03 20.38 -2.30
C VAL A 33 -10.69 20.52 -3.67
N ILE A 34 -11.85 19.86 -3.89
CA ILE A 34 -12.58 19.98 -5.16
C ILE A 34 -13.15 21.38 -5.35
N SER A 35 -13.65 22.02 -4.28
CA SER A 35 -14.28 23.34 -4.35
C SER A 35 -13.27 24.49 -4.27
N GLY A 36 -12.20 24.35 -3.48
CA GLY A 36 -11.23 25.42 -3.19
C GLY A 36 -9.87 25.27 -3.86
N GLY A 37 -9.60 24.12 -4.50
CA GLY A 37 -8.29 23.80 -5.07
C GLY A 37 -7.31 23.19 -4.06
N PRO A 38 -6.03 23.03 -4.47
CA PRO A 38 -5.00 22.42 -3.62
C PRO A 38 -4.79 23.16 -2.30
N LEU A 39 -4.56 22.41 -1.22
CA LEU A 39 -4.39 22.94 0.13
C LEU A 39 -2.98 22.74 0.64
N PHE A 40 -2.45 23.76 1.32
CA PHE A 40 -1.20 23.70 2.07
C PHE A 40 -1.49 23.87 3.57
N VAL A 41 -0.92 22.99 4.39
CA VAL A 41 -1.11 23.01 5.84
C VAL A 41 0.27 22.91 6.54
N TRP A 42 0.38 23.47 7.74
CA TRP A 42 1.58 23.43 8.58
C TRP A 42 2.86 23.86 7.84
N ARG A 43 2.92 25.14 7.44
CA ARG A 43 4.10 25.70 6.77
C ARG A 43 4.54 24.91 5.53
N HIS A 44 3.58 24.40 4.74
CA HIS A 44 3.79 23.59 3.54
C HIS A 44 4.29 22.16 3.78
N GLU A 45 4.34 21.65 5.02
CA GLU A 45 4.69 20.23 5.29
C GLU A 45 3.64 19.26 4.76
N PHE A 46 2.38 19.70 4.65
CA PHE A 46 1.31 18.93 4.03
C PHE A 46 0.80 19.63 2.78
N PHE A 47 0.63 18.85 1.74
CA PHE A 47 0.12 19.28 0.44
C PHE A 47 -0.96 18.34 -0.03
N ILE A 48 -2.16 18.83 -0.23
CA ILE A 48 -3.30 18.05 -0.68
C ILE A 48 -3.77 18.60 -2.02
N ASP A 49 -3.63 17.77 -3.05
CA ASP A 49 -4.01 18.05 -4.42
C ASP A 49 -5.06 17.05 -4.94
N PRO A 50 -5.62 17.22 -6.14
CA PRO A 50 -6.61 16.29 -6.70
C PRO A 50 -6.13 14.83 -6.81
N LEU A 51 -4.82 14.60 -6.98
CA LEU A 51 -4.28 13.24 -7.07
C LEU A 51 -4.29 12.55 -5.71
N ASN A 52 -3.73 13.21 -4.69
CA ASN A 52 -3.61 12.54 -3.40
C ASN A 52 -4.93 12.52 -2.62
N VAL A 53 -5.80 13.54 -2.73
CA VAL A 53 -7.10 13.53 -2.05
C VAL A 53 -8.00 12.37 -2.54
N PHE A 54 -7.92 12.05 -3.82
CA PHE A 54 -8.57 10.87 -4.40
C PHE A 54 -8.10 9.58 -3.71
N LEU A 55 -6.77 9.40 -3.58
CA LEU A 55 -6.19 8.23 -2.92
C LEU A 55 -6.43 8.22 -1.41
N VAL A 56 -6.45 9.37 -0.76
CA VAL A 56 -6.79 9.53 0.66
C VAL A 56 -8.20 9.02 0.93
N THR A 57 -9.16 9.42 0.10
CA THR A 57 -10.56 8.98 0.23
C THR A 57 -10.71 7.49 -0.06
N LEU A 58 -10.08 6.98 -1.13
CA LEU A 58 -10.08 5.56 -1.45
C LEU A 58 -9.45 4.73 -0.30
N THR A 59 -8.33 5.19 0.24
CA THR A 59 -7.63 4.54 1.37
C THR A 59 -8.50 4.47 2.61
N SER A 60 -9.14 5.57 2.99
CA SER A 60 -10.01 5.61 4.16
C SER A 60 -11.28 4.77 3.99
N PHE A 61 -11.86 4.72 2.77
CA PHE A 61 -13.00 3.87 2.46
C PHE A 61 -12.68 2.38 2.59
N VAL A 62 -11.58 1.93 1.96
CA VAL A 62 -11.13 0.53 2.06
C VAL A 62 -10.72 0.20 3.51
N GLY A 63 -10.09 1.13 4.22
CA GLY A 63 -9.79 0.99 5.63
C GLY A 63 -11.06 0.79 6.48
N LEU A 64 -12.11 1.57 6.24
CA LEU A 64 -13.39 1.43 6.94
C LEU A 64 -14.07 0.09 6.63
N THR A 65 -14.21 -0.27 5.35
CA THR A 65 -14.85 -1.54 4.95
C THR A 65 -14.10 -2.74 5.51
N THR A 66 -12.77 -2.67 5.55
CA THR A 66 -11.95 -3.72 6.16
C THR A 66 -12.10 -3.75 7.68
N ALA A 67 -12.22 -2.61 8.36
CA ALA A 67 -12.47 -2.58 9.80
C ALA A 67 -13.83 -3.21 10.15
N ILE A 68 -14.87 -2.95 9.34
CA ILE A 68 -16.20 -3.58 9.49
C ILE A 68 -16.10 -5.09 9.28
N PHE A 69 -15.44 -5.56 8.21
CA PHE A 69 -15.24 -6.98 7.94
C PHE A 69 -14.40 -7.66 9.03
N SER A 70 -13.38 -6.99 9.53
CA SER A 70 -12.48 -7.47 10.58
C SER A 70 -13.21 -7.82 11.89
N ARG A 71 -14.32 -7.15 12.19
CA ARG A 71 -15.08 -7.31 13.43
C ARG A 71 -15.62 -8.76 13.62
N PRO A 72 -16.43 -9.33 12.71
CA PRO A 72 -16.85 -10.73 12.79
C PRO A 72 -15.69 -11.70 12.54
N TYR A 73 -14.77 -11.38 11.63
CA TYR A 73 -13.63 -12.23 11.31
C TYR A 73 -12.78 -12.52 12.55
N MET A 74 -12.37 -11.48 13.28
CA MET A 74 -11.53 -11.61 14.48
C MET A 74 -12.27 -12.27 15.66
N ARG A 75 -13.60 -12.18 15.71
CA ARG A 75 -14.40 -12.92 16.70
C ARG A 75 -14.27 -14.43 16.45
N ILE A 76 -14.47 -14.87 15.21
CA ILE A 76 -14.36 -16.27 14.82
C ILE A 76 -12.93 -16.79 15.08
N GLU A 77 -11.89 -16.01 14.76
CA GLU A 77 -10.50 -16.40 15.04
C GLU A 77 -10.22 -16.52 16.56
N GLN A 78 -10.88 -15.70 17.37
CA GLN A 78 -10.80 -15.80 18.83
C GLN A 78 -11.53 -17.05 19.36
N ASP A 79 -12.72 -17.34 18.84
CA ASP A 79 -13.51 -18.52 19.21
C ASP A 79 -12.78 -19.82 18.83
N HIS A 80 -12.02 -19.80 17.73
CA HIS A 80 -11.15 -20.92 17.33
C HIS A 80 -9.80 -20.96 18.08
N GLY A 81 -9.58 -20.09 19.07
CA GLY A 81 -8.36 -20.07 19.89
C GLY A 81 -7.10 -19.55 19.19
N LYS A 82 -7.21 -19.06 17.94
CA LYS A 82 -6.06 -18.51 17.19
C LYS A 82 -5.65 -17.12 17.67
N MET A 83 -6.56 -16.37 18.29
CA MET A 83 -6.36 -15.01 18.76
C MET A 83 -6.51 -14.90 20.28
N THR A 84 -5.42 -14.53 20.96
CA THR A 84 -5.44 -14.15 22.38
C THR A 84 -5.80 -12.69 22.57
N PRO A 85 -6.27 -12.24 23.76
CA PRO A 85 -6.57 -10.83 24.02
C PRO A 85 -5.36 -9.89 23.76
N ARG A 86 -4.13 -10.37 24.03
CA ARG A 86 -2.90 -9.59 23.74
C ARG A 86 -2.66 -9.42 22.23
N ARG A 87 -2.88 -10.50 21.44
CA ARG A 87 -2.75 -10.44 19.98
C ARG A 87 -3.85 -9.59 19.36
N GLN A 88 -5.05 -9.62 19.91
CA GLN A 88 -6.16 -8.78 19.47
C GLN A 88 -5.86 -7.28 19.70
N ARG A 89 -5.29 -6.93 20.87
CA ARG A 89 -4.81 -5.58 21.15
C ARG A 89 -3.74 -5.14 20.13
N LEU A 90 -2.76 -6.01 19.86
CA LEU A 90 -1.71 -5.74 18.86
C LEU A 90 -2.34 -5.50 17.49
N TYR A 91 -3.27 -6.36 17.06
CA TYR A 91 -3.95 -6.24 15.78
C TYR A 91 -4.65 -4.88 15.62
N HIS A 92 -5.53 -4.51 16.56
CA HIS A 92 -6.27 -3.25 16.43
C HIS A 92 -5.38 -2.01 16.53
N SER A 93 -4.34 -2.05 17.35
CA SER A 93 -3.40 -0.93 17.48
C SER A 93 -2.57 -0.76 16.21
N MET A 94 -2.02 -1.84 15.67
CA MET A 94 -1.21 -1.81 14.47
C MET A 94 -2.04 -1.51 13.21
N TYR A 95 -3.30 -1.94 13.18
CA TYR A 95 -4.22 -1.61 12.09
C TYR A 95 -4.46 -0.09 11.98
N GLN A 96 -4.75 0.59 13.09
CA GLN A 96 -4.95 2.04 13.09
C GLN A 96 -3.64 2.79 12.83
N LEU A 97 -2.52 2.30 13.36
CA LEU A 97 -1.21 2.89 13.09
C LEU A 97 -0.81 2.74 11.62
N PHE A 98 -1.09 1.59 11.01
CA PHE A 98 -0.93 1.37 9.57
C PHE A 98 -1.79 2.35 8.75
N SER A 99 -3.06 2.50 9.10
CA SER A 99 -3.97 3.45 8.42
C SER A 99 -3.43 4.89 8.52
N PHE A 100 -2.92 5.28 9.68
CA PHE A 100 -2.28 6.58 9.88
C PHE A 100 -1.04 6.74 8.98
N THR A 101 -0.16 5.73 8.90
CA THR A 101 1.04 5.82 8.06
C THR A 101 0.72 5.94 6.57
N MET A 102 -0.35 5.28 6.11
CA MET A 102 -0.82 5.41 4.72
C MET A 102 -1.33 6.82 4.41
N LEU A 103 -2.13 7.38 5.31
CA LEU A 103 -2.64 8.75 5.15
C LEU A 103 -1.51 9.77 5.27
N LEU A 104 -0.55 9.58 6.17
CA LEU A 104 0.64 10.43 6.29
C LEU A 104 1.46 10.41 4.99
N ALA A 105 1.69 9.22 4.41
CA ALA A 105 2.42 9.08 3.14
C ALA A 105 1.71 9.81 1.98
N LEU A 106 0.37 9.77 1.95
CA LEU A 106 -0.40 10.42 0.89
C LEU A 106 -0.48 11.95 1.04
N THR A 107 -0.46 12.47 2.26
CA THR A 107 -0.71 13.90 2.53
C THR A 107 0.56 14.72 2.74
N THR A 108 1.69 14.08 3.08
CA THR A 108 2.94 14.82 3.28
C THR A 108 3.46 15.43 1.99
N ASN A 109 3.96 16.66 2.07
CA ASN A 109 4.71 17.32 1.01
C ASN A 109 6.21 17.00 1.05
N ASN A 110 6.68 16.46 2.18
CA ASN A 110 8.10 16.22 2.42
C ASN A 110 8.50 14.79 2.03
N MET A 111 9.42 14.66 1.07
CA MET A 111 9.89 13.37 0.55
C MET A 111 10.58 12.51 1.62
N GLY A 112 11.22 13.14 2.61
CA GLY A 112 11.79 12.42 3.76
C GLY A 112 10.71 11.86 4.69
N ILE A 113 9.65 12.64 4.95
CA ILE A 113 8.50 12.16 5.76
C ILE A 113 7.73 11.09 5.00
N LEU A 114 7.60 11.20 3.67
CA LEU A 114 7.04 10.13 2.82
C LEU A 114 7.81 8.82 3.02
N TRP A 115 9.14 8.88 3.00
CA TRP A 115 9.98 7.71 3.26
C TRP A 115 9.75 7.13 4.66
N VAL A 116 9.74 7.99 5.71
CA VAL A 116 9.46 7.56 7.09
C VAL A 116 8.09 6.88 7.20
N ALA A 117 7.06 7.46 6.58
CA ALA A 117 5.72 6.90 6.60
C ALA A 117 5.65 5.51 5.94
N MET A 118 6.35 5.33 4.81
CA MET A 118 6.44 4.05 4.11
C MET A 118 7.21 2.99 4.90
N GLU A 119 8.25 3.36 5.65
CA GLU A 119 8.95 2.43 6.55
C GLU A 119 8.10 2.09 7.78
N ALA A 120 7.46 3.07 8.40
CA ALA A 120 6.55 2.85 9.52
C ALA A 120 5.38 1.92 9.13
N ALA A 121 4.90 2.01 7.88
CA ALA A 121 3.93 1.07 7.35
C ALA A 121 4.46 -0.37 7.31
N THR A 122 5.74 -0.56 6.95
CA THR A 122 6.36 -1.90 6.98
C THR A 122 6.37 -2.46 8.39
N LEU A 123 6.86 -1.68 9.34
CA LEU A 123 6.97 -2.11 10.74
C LEU A 123 5.62 -2.51 11.32
N THR A 124 4.57 -1.74 11.04
CA THR A 124 3.21 -2.05 11.51
C THR A 124 2.66 -3.31 10.87
N THR A 125 2.86 -3.48 9.56
CA THR A 125 2.31 -4.62 8.82
C THR A 125 3.08 -5.92 9.03
N VAL A 126 4.38 -5.88 9.29
CA VAL A 126 5.16 -7.04 9.75
C VAL A 126 4.56 -7.63 11.04
N LEU A 127 4.18 -6.76 12.00
CA LEU A 127 3.53 -7.18 13.23
C LEU A 127 2.12 -7.73 12.98
N LEU A 128 1.40 -7.20 12.00
CA LEU A 128 0.09 -7.70 11.60
C LEU A 128 0.19 -9.07 10.90
N VAL A 129 1.15 -9.28 10.02
CA VAL A 129 1.40 -10.56 9.34
C VAL A 129 1.78 -11.64 10.35
N SER A 130 2.62 -11.32 11.33
CA SER A 130 3.09 -12.26 12.35
C SER A 130 2.12 -12.48 13.51
N VAL A 131 0.91 -11.92 13.49
CA VAL A 131 0.00 -11.90 14.67
C VAL A 131 -0.40 -13.28 15.15
N TYR A 132 -0.49 -14.27 14.27
CA TYR A 132 -0.81 -15.67 14.64
C TYR A 132 0.37 -16.38 15.32
N ARG A 133 1.60 -15.91 15.13
CA ARG A 133 2.83 -16.47 15.71
C ARG A 133 3.05 -17.96 15.41
N THR A 134 2.59 -18.44 14.26
CA THR A 134 2.95 -19.74 13.72
C THR A 134 4.35 -19.68 13.11
N ALA A 135 5.04 -20.81 12.95
CA ALA A 135 6.35 -20.82 12.28
C ALA A 135 6.27 -20.21 10.87
N ALA A 136 5.22 -20.55 10.10
CA ALA A 136 4.99 -20.02 8.77
C ALA A 136 4.73 -18.51 8.77
N SER A 137 3.90 -18.00 9.71
CA SER A 137 3.63 -16.54 9.78
C SER A 137 4.83 -15.74 10.24
N LEU A 138 5.69 -16.30 11.08
CA LEU A 138 6.95 -15.65 11.47
C LEU A 138 7.95 -15.64 10.32
N GLU A 139 8.08 -16.75 9.57
CA GLU A 139 8.92 -16.81 8.37
C GLU A 139 8.46 -15.79 7.32
N ALA A 140 7.17 -15.74 7.02
CA ALA A 140 6.59 -14.77 6.09
C ALA A 140 6.85 -13.32 6.53
N ALA A 141 6.68 -13.03 7.83
CA ALA A 141 6.95 -11.71 8.39
C ALA A 141 8.43 -11.33 8.30
N TRP A 142 9.36 -12.26 8.54
CA TRP A 142 10.80 -12.03 8.38
C TRP A 142 11.18 -11.79 6.92
N LYS A 143 10.67 -12.59 5.97
CA LYS A 143 10.87 -12.37 4.54
C LYS A 143 10.38 -10.97 4.13
N TYR A 144 9.19 -10.62 4.58
CA TYR A 144 8.60 -9.30 4.33
C TYR A 144 9.48 -8.19 4.89
N PHE A 145 9.87 -8.30 6.17
CA PHE A 145 10.70 -7.30 6.84
C PHE A 145 12.04 -7.09 6.15
N ILE A 146 12.76 -8.18 5.83
CA ILE A 146 14.08 -8.11 5.22
C ILE A 146 14.00 -7.54 3.80
N LEU A 147 13.12 -8.08 2.94
CA LEU A 147 13.04 -7.66 1.54
C LEU A 147 12.56 -6.21 1.42
N CYS A 148 11.51 -5.86 2.15
CA CYS A 148 11.03 -4.49 2.15
C CYS A 148 11.97 -3.52 2.88
N GLY A 149 12.66 -3.95 3.93
CA GLY A 149 13.66 -3.15 4.63
C GLY A 149 14.86 -2.81 3.73
N VAL A 150 15.39 -3.79 2.98
CA VAL A 150 16.42 -3.54 1.97
C VAL A 150 15.92 -2.59 0.87
N GLY A 151 14.69 -2.80 0.38
CA GLY A 151 14.09 -1.92 -0.62
C GLY A 151 13.97 -0.49 -0.11
N ILE A 152 13.40 -0.29 1.08
CA ILE A 152 13.18 1.07 1.61
C ILE A 152 14.49 1.76 2.01
N ALA A 153 15.54 1.00 2.37
CA ALA A 153 16.88 1.55 2.57
C ALA A 153 17.45 2.13 1.25
N GLN A 154 17.19 1.48 0.12
CA GLN A 154 17.54 2.02 -1.19
C GLN A 154 16.72 3.29 -1.50
N ALA A 155 15.44 3.31 -1.17
CA ALA A 155 14.64 4.53 -1.31
C ALA A 155 15.15 5.68 -0.43
N LEU A 156 15.67 5.40 0.78
CA LEU A 156 16.35 6.41 1.60
C LEU A 156 17.57 6.99 0.88
N PHE A 157 18.41 6.13 0.34
CA PHE A 157 19.59 6.58 -0.42
C PHE A 157 19.18 7.43 -1.62
N GLY A 158 18.14 7.02 -2.37
CA GLY A 158 17.56 7.82 -3.44
C GLY A 158 17.03 9.18 -2.97
N THR A 159 16.40 9.23 -1.78
CA THR A 159 15.91 10.49 -1.17
C THR A 159 17.08 11.40 -0.77
N VAL A 160 18.19 10.84 -0.26
CA VAL A 160 19.41 11.60 0.05
C VAL A 160 20.03 12.18 -1.23
N LEU A 161 20.09 11.41 -2.31
CA LEU A 161 20.57 11.91 -3.60
C LEU A 161 19.66 13.03 -4.15
N LEU A 162 18.35 12.89 -3.99
CA LEU A 162 17.39 13.94 -4.34
C LEU A 162 17.64 15.21 -3.55
N TYR A 163 17.88 15.11 -2.23
CA TYR A 163 18.27 16.24 -1.38
C TYR A 163 19.57 16.90 -1.89
N MET A 164 20.60 16.10 -2.20
CA MET A 164 21.88 16.62 -2.73
C MET A 164 21.73 17.38 -4.06
N ALA A 165 20.81 16.93 -4.92
CA ALA A 165 20.51 17.66 -6.17
C ALA A 165 19.76 18.96 -5.87
N ALA A 166 18.81 18.94 -4.93
CA ALA A 166 18.00 20.08 -4.53
C ALA A 166 18.80 21.17 -3.80
N GLU A 167 19.70 20.77 -2.90
CA GLU A 167 20.51 21.68 -2.08
C GLU A 167 21.33 22.66 -2.93
N LYS A 168 21.84 22.19 -4.06
CA LYS A 168 22.62 23.02 -4.99
C LYS A 168 21.79 24.15 -5.65
N VAL A 169 20.46 23.97 -5.74
CA VAL A 169 19.55 24.89 -6.44
C VAL A 169 18.73 25.71 -5.44
N ILE A 170 18.22 25.08 -4.39
CA ILE A 170 17.32 25.70 -3.41
C ILE A 170 18.13 26.27 -2.21
N GLY A 171 19.32 25.73 -1.94
CA GLY A 171 20.12 26.01 -0.75
C GLY A 171 19.81 25.06 0.41
N THR A 172 20.51 25.26 1.54
CA THR A 172 20.43 24.41 2.73
C THR A 172 19.22 24.72 3.63
N GLU A 173 18.34 25.61 3.22
CA GLU A 173 17.18 26.01 4.01
C GLU A 173 16.13 24.90 4.15
N ALA A 174 15.33 24.98 5.19
CA ALA A 174 14.20 24.09 5.41
C ALA A 174 13.25 24.17 4.20
N GLY A 175 13.12 23.08 3.45
CA GLY A 175 12.24 23.05 2.28
C GLY A 175 12.85 22.36 1.05
N ALA A 176 14.14 22.00 1.06
CA ALA A 176 14.79 21.30 -0.05
C ALA A 176 14.18 19.92 -0.36
N LEU A 177 13.51 19.29 0.60
CA LEU A 177 12.77 18.02 0.41
C LEU A 177 11.26 18.21 0.26
N LEU A 178 10.74 19.44 0.26
CA LEU A 178 9.32 19.65 -0.06
C LEU A 178 9.10 19.38 -1.55
N TRP A 179 8.20 18.45 -1.85
CA TRP A 179 7.94 18.01 -3.22
C TRP A 179 7.53 19.18 -4.14
N THR A 180 6.74 20.12 -3.62
CA THR A 180 6.32 21.31 -4.39
C THR A 180 7.47 22.24 -4.74
N ASN A 181 8.47 22.35 -3.85
CA ASN A 181 9.67 23.14 -4.14
C ASN A 181 10.55 22.42 -5.16
N LEU A 182 10.71 21.10 -5.02
CA LEU A 182 11.40 20.26 -6.00
C LEU A 182 10.73 20.34 -7.38
N ASP A 183 9.40 20.29 -7.42
CA ASP A 183 8.64 20.41 -8.67
C ASP A 183 8.83 21.77 -9.34
N ALA A 184 8.91 22.84 -8.57
CA ALA A 184 9.14 24.19 -9.09
C ALA A 184 10.53 24.37 -9.74
N VAL A 185 11.55 23.63 -9.26
CA VAL A 185 12.94 23.74 -9.75
C VAL A 185 13.40 22.49 -10.53
N LYS A 186 12.53 21.54 -10.82
CA LYS A 186 12.87 20.24 -11.40
C LYS A 186 13.74 20.33 -12.66
N THR A 187 13.52 21.31 -13.50
CA THR A 187 14.31 21.54 -14.74
C THR A 187 15.73 22.04 -14.50
N GLN A 188 16.05 22.45 -13.27
CA GLN A 188 17.36 22.94 -12.86
C GLN A 188 18.17 21.90 -12.08
N LEU A 189 17.54 20.78 -11.71
CA LEU A 189 18.20 19.70 -10.98
C LEU A 189 19.21 18.98 -11.88
N ASP A 190 20.34 18.53 -11.29
CA ASP A 190 21.38 17.80 -12.01
C ASP A 190 20.85 16.47 -12.56
N PRO A 191 20.80 16.29 -13.90
CA PRO A 191 20.24 15.09 -14.52
C PRO A 191 20.93 13.80 -14.10
N SER A 192 22.24 13.83 -13.87
CA SER A 192 23.01 12.64 -13.50
C SER A 192 22.66 12.18 -12.09
N ILE A 193 22.54 13.12 -11.15
CA ILE A 193 22.14 12.81 -9.76
C ILE A 193 20.68 12.33 -9.74
N ILE A 194 19.78 12.99 -10.49
CA ILE A 194 18.36 12.60 -10.54
C ILE A 194 18.17 11.23 -11.19
N THR A 195 18.94 10.89 -12.22
CA THR A 195 18.93 9.53 -12.81
C THR A 195 19.26 8.47 -11.76
N LEU A 196 20.33 8.68 -11.00
CA LEU A 196 20.74 7.74 -9.96
C LEU A 196 19.73 7.71 -8.81
N ALA A 197 19.25 8.90 -8.36
CA ALA A 197 18.22 8.99 -7.34
C ALA A 197 16.96 8.22 -7.72
N PHE A 198 16.48 8.39 -8.96
CA PHE A 198 15.29 7.69 -9.43
C PHE A 198 15.50 6.17 -9.49
N ALA A 199 16.66 5.69 -9.92
CA ALA A 199 16.94 4.25 -9.92
C ALA A 199 16.78 3.64 -8.52
N PHE A 200 17.34 4.28 -7.49
CA PHE A 200 17.20 3.82 -6.11
C PHE A 200 15.77 3.98 -5.54
N LEU A 201 15.11 5.08 -5.83
CA LEU A 201 13.70 5.32 -5.44
C LEU A 201 12.78 4.30 -6.14
N PHE A 202 13.03 4.02 -7.42
CA PHE A 202 12.25 3.06 -8.19
C PHE A 202 12.37 1.63 -7.65
N ILE A 203 13.60 1.17 -7.35
CA ILE A 203 13.82 -0.15 -6.74
C ILE A 203 13.17 -0.19 -5.34
N GLY A 204 13.36 0.84 -4.54
CA GLY A 204 12.84 0.90 -3.18
C GLY A 204 11.31 0.89 -3.11
N TYR A 205 10.67 1.82 -3.76
CA TYR A 205 9.20 1.87 -3.79
C TYR A 205 8.60 0.79 -4.68
N GLY A 206 9.30 0.36 -5.76
CA GLY A 206 8.92 -0.78 -6.58
C GLY A 206 8.88 -2.10 -5.80
N THR A 207 9.77 -2.27 -4.82
CA THR A 207 9.70 -3.39 -3.86
C THR A 207 8.39 -3.34 -3.07
N LYS A 208 7.96 -2.16 -2.64
CA LYS A 208 6.68 -1.97 -1.93
C LYS A 208 5.46 -2.16 -2.83
N VAL A 209 5.55 -1.77 -4.11
CA VAL A 209 4.51 -2.06 -5.12
C VAL A 209 4.41 -3.57 -5.37
N GLY A 210 5.47 -4.32 -5.11
CA GLY A 210 5.55 -5.74 -5.43
C GLY A 210 5.92 -6.01 -6.89
N LEU A 211 6.69 -5.13 -7.52
CA LEU A 211 7.18 -5.33 -8.89
C LEU A 211 8.22 -6.44 -8.94
N VAL A 212 8.19 -7.23 -10.01
CA VAL A 212 9.20 -8.25 -10.29
C VAL A 212 10.53 -7.56 -10.65
N PRO A 213 11.67 -8.03 -10.09
CA PRO A 213 11.88 -9.24 -9.29
C PRO A 213 11.71 -9.08 -7.77
N MET A 214 11.39 -7.90 -7.24
CA MET A 214 11.36 -7.59 -5.81
C MET A 214 10.05 -8.03 -5.11
N HIS A 215 9.22 -8.87 -5.73
CA HIS A 215 7.85 -9.20 -5.32
C HIS A 215 7.71 -10.34 -4.30
N ASN A 216 8.79 -11.09 -4.01
CA ASN A 216 8.72 -12.40 -3.34
C ASN A 216 8.16 -12.37 -1.91
N TRP A 217 8.13 -11.22 -1.25
CA TRP A 217 7.54 -11.05 0.07
C TRP A 217 6.00 -11.10 0.06
N LEU A 218 5.39 -10.67 -1.06
CA LEU A 218 3.96 -10.37 -1.13
C LEU A 218 3.07 -11.62 -1.06
N PRO A 219 3.35 -12.73 -1.79
CA PRO A 219 2.55 -13.94 -1.69
C PRO A 219 2.56 -14.57 -0.29
N ASP A 220 3.71 -14.58 0.38
CA ASP A 220 3.86 -15.14 1.72
C ASP A 220 3.16 -14.27 2.78
N ALA A 221 3.32 -12.95 2.72
CA ALA A 221 2.66 -12.02 3.62
C ALA A 221 1.13 -12.11 3.53
N HIS A 222 0.59 -12.30 2.32
CA HIS A 222 -0.86 -12.49 2.13
C HIS A 222 -1.36 -13.84 2.61
N ALA A 223 -0.63 -14.92 2.34
CA ALA A 223 -1.04 -16.27 2.72
C ALA A 223 -1.10 -16.43 4.25
N GLU A 224 -0.09 -15.95 4.95
CA GLU A 224 0.12 -16.23 6.38
C GLU A 224 -0.52 -15.17 7.31
N GLY A 225 -0.74 -13.95 6.84
CA GLY A 225 -1.42 -12.91 7.62
C GLY A 225 -2.93 -13.12 7.73
N PRO A 226 -3.60 -12.52 8.74
CA PRO A 226 -5.06 -12.49 8.78
C PRO A 226 -5.65 -11.90 7.50
N THR A 227 -6.78 -12.42 7.05
CA THR A 227 -7.37 -11.99 5.78
C THR A 227 -7.70 -10.48 5.72
N PRO A 228 -8.18 -9.83 6.79
CA PRO A 228 -8.33 -8.36 6.75
C PRO A 228 -6.99 -7.63 6.52
N VAL A 229 -5.87 -8.18 7.00
CA VAL A 229 -4.54 -7.63 6.71
C VAL A 229 -4.20 -7.79 5.23
N SER A 230 -4.49 -8.95 4.64
CA SER A 230 -4.31 -9.17 3.20
C SER A 230 -5.12 -8.16 2.36
N ALA A 231 -6.35 -7.85 2.77
CA ALA A 231 -7.18 -6.86 2.09
C ALA A 231 -6.56 -5.46 2.08
N VAL A 232 -6.06 -4.97 3.21
CA VAL A 232 -5.43 -3.64 3.29
C VAL A 232 -4.02 -3.61 2.69
N LEU A 233 -3.26 -4.69 2.76
CA LEU A 233 -1.97 -4.78 2.08
C LEU A 233 -2.16 -4.65 0.56
N SER A 234 -3.07 -5.43 -0.02
CA SER A 234 -3.35 -5.41 -1.45
C SER A 234 -4.05 -4.11 -1.88
N GLY A 235 -5.11 -3.73 -1.18
CA GLY A 235 -5.97 -2.61 -1.57
C GLY A 235 -5.37 -1.23 -1.29
N LEU A 236 -4.47 -1.08 -0.31
CA LEU A 236 -3.96 0.21 0.14
C LEU A 236 -2.45 0.36 -0.06
N LEU A 237 -1.63 -0.51 0.57
CA LEU A 237 -0.18 -0.33 0.61
C LEU A 237 0.43 -0.24 -0.79
N LEU A 238 0.01 -1.12 -1.70
CA LEU A 238 0.55 -1.17 -3.07
C LEU A 238 0.24 0.13 -3.82
N ASN A 239 -0.96 0.65 -3.69
CA ASN A 239 -1.37 1.91 -4.34
C ASN A 239 -0.62 3.13 -3.78
N VAL A 240 -0.40 3.20 -2.46
CA VAL A 240 0.39 4.28 -1.86
C VAL A 240 1.85 4.21 -2.33
N ALA A 241 2.39 3.02 -2.54
CA ALA A 241 3.72 2.85 -3.11
C ALA A 241 3.80 3.31 -4.58
N VAL A 242 2.77 3.03 -5.39
CA VAL A 242 2.67 3.59 -6.76
C VAL A 242 2.59 5.12 -6.71
N TYR A 243 1.81 5.69 -5.79
CA TYR A 243 1.76 7.14 -5.60
C TYR A 243 3.14 7.73 -5.32
N ALA A 244 3.94 7.10 -4.44
CA ALA A 244 5.30 7.55 -4.17
C ALA A 244 6.16 7.52 -5.45
N LEU A 245 6.06 6.46 -6.27
CA LEU A 245 6.74 6.40 -7.56
C LEU A 245 6.28 7.50 -8.53
N LEU A 246 4.99 7.82 -8.57
CA LEU A 246 4.47 8.90 -9.42
C LEU A 246 5.03 10.26 -9.02
N ARG A 247 5.12 10.53 -7.70
CA ARG A 247 5.74 11.77 -7.21
C ARG A 247 7.22 11.88 -7.62
N CYS A 248 7.95 10.77 -7.56
CA CYS A 248 9.34 10.71 -8.03
C CYS A 248 9.45 10.83 -9.56
N LYS A 249 8.54 10.18 -10.30
CA LYS A 249 8.50 10.23 -11.78
C LYS A 249 8.37 11.65 -12.29
N VAL A 250 7.45 12.44 -11.72
CA VAL A 250 7.23 13.86 -12.13
C VAL A 250 8.51 14.68 -12.01
N LEU A 251 9.27 14.50 -10.93
CA LEU A 251 10.55 15.18 -10.73
C LEU A 251 11.60 14.74 -11.75
N THR A 252 11.67 13.42 -12.00
CA THR A 252 12.63 12.81 -12.92
C THR A 252 12.36 13.22 -14.37
N ASP A 253 11.10 13.12 -14.81
CA ASP A 253 10.71 13.52 -16.17
C ASP A 253 11.02 15.02 -16.41
N GLY A 254 10.80 15.87 -15.40
CA GLY A 254 11.10 17.30 -15.48
C GLY A 254 12.59 17.62 -15.52
N ALA A 255 13.42 16.87 -14.78
CA ALA A 255 14.86 17.07 -14.72
C ALA A 255 15.58 16.54 -15.96
N LEU A 256 15.16 15.38 -16.46
CA LEU A 256 15.83 14.71 -17.57
C LEU A 256 15.31 15.14 -18.94
N GLY A 257 14.06 15.61 -19.03
CA GLY A 257 13.40 15.91 -20.29
C GLY A 257 13.27 14.70 -21.23
N ASN A 258 13.40 13.49 -20.71
CA ASN A 258 13.30 12.23 -21.44
C ASN A 258 12.32 11.25 -20.76
N GLN A 259 12.15 10.05 -21.32
CA GLN A 259 11.20 9.06 -20.85
C GLN A 259 11.81 7.96 -19.97
N LEU A 260 13.01 8.12 -19.43
CA LEU A 260 13.72 7.08 -18.66
C LEU A 260 12.83 6.49 -17.55
N ALA A 261 12.18 7.34 -16.75
CA ALA A 261 11.31 6.89 -15.68
C ALA A 261 10.12 6.08 -16.22
N GLY A 262 9.52 6.54 -17.31
CA GLY A 262 8.45 5.84 -18.01
C GLY A 262 8.88 4.50 -18.56
N GLU A 263 10.04 4.41 -19.21
CA GLU A 263 10.60 3.18 -19.78
C GLU A 263 10.88 2.12 -18.69
N LEU A 264 11.46 2.52 -17.56
CA LEU A 264 11.65 1.63 -16.42
C LEU A 264 10.30 1.12 -15.88
N MET A 265 9.33 2.01 -15.69
CA MET A 265 8.00 1.62 -15.23
C MET A 265 7.30 0.67 -16.21
N MET A 266 7.41 0.91 -17.51
CA MET A 266 6.85 0.02 -18.53
C MET A 266 7.54 -1.35 -18.53
N GLY A 267 8.87 -1.38 -18.50
CA GLY A 267 9.64 -2.62 -18.53
C GLY A 267 9.37 -3.51 -17.32
N PHE A 268 9.47 -2.96 -16.11
CA PHE A 268 9.21 -3.71 -14.87
C PHE A 268 7.72 -4.02 -14.69
N GLY A 269 6.82 -3.14 -15.14
CA GLY A 269 5.38 -3.38 -15.15
C GLY A 269 5.04 -4.59 -16.01
N LEU A 270 5.49 -4.62 -17.26
CA LEU A 270 5.27 -5.75 -18.19
C LEU A 270 5.91 -7.04 -17.68
N LEU A 271 7.14 -6.97 -17.16
CA LEU A 271 7.82 -8.12 -16.56
C LEU A 271 6.99 -8.70 -15.40
N SER A 272 6.38 -7.83 -14.58
CA SER A 272 5.52 -8.23 -13.45
C SER A 272 4.27 -8.96 -13.95
N VAL A 273 3.63 -8.48 -15.01
CA VAL A 273 2.47 -9.14 -15.63
C VAL A 273 2.84 -10.54 -16.11
N VAL A 274 3.92 -10.66 -16.88
CA VAL A 274 4.36 -11.95 -17.46
C VAL A 274 4.70 -12.96 -16.35
N VAL A 275 5.52 -12.56 -15.39
CA VAL A 275 5.95 -13.47 -14.32
C VAL A 275 4.77 -13.86 -13.42
N ALA A 276 3.91 -12.90 -13.04
CA ALA A 276 2.74 -13.19 -12.22
C ALA A 276 1.78 -14.16 -12.90
N ALA A 277 1.54 -14.02 -14.21
CA ALA A 277 0.68 -14.93 -14.97
C ALA A 277 1.19 -16.38 -14.91
N PHE A 278 2.51 -16.60 -15.03
CA PHE A 278 3.10 -17.95 -14.91
C PHE A 278 2.94 -18.55 -13.51
N PHE A 279 3.16 -17.75 -12.48
CA PHE A 279 3.06 -18.23 -11.08
C PHE A 279 1.61 -18.42 -10.64
N LEU A 280 0.69 -17.59 -11.09
CA LEU A 280 -0.72 -17.63 -10.71
C LEU A 280 -1.36 -18.99 -11.05
N SER A 281 -1.07 -19.54 -12.24
CA SER A 281 -1.63 -20.81 -12.72
C SER A 281 -1.20 -22.04 -11.91
N ARG A 282 -0.13 -21.94 -11.12
CA ARG A 282 0.45 -23.06 -10.34
C ARG A 282 0.12 -23.02 -8.85
N GLN A 283 -0.60 -22.00 -8.39
CA GLN A 283 -0.92 -21.85 -6.97
C GLN A 283 -1.97 -22.87 -6.53
N LYS A 284 -1.77 -23.41 -5.33
CA LYS A 284 -2.73 -24.28 -4.64
C LYS A 284 -3.43 -23.54 -3.49
N ASP A 285 -2.77 -22.55 -2.93
CA ASP A 285 -3.28 -21.67 -1.88
C ASP A 285 -4.04 -20.51 -2.50
N VAL A 286 -5.29 -20.32 -2.11
CA VAL A 286 -6.19 -19.30 -2.66
C VAL A 286 -5.71 -17.88 -2.36
N LYS A 287 -5.14 -17.64 -1.18
CA LYS A 287 -4.64 -16.29 -0.82
C LYS A 287 -3.36 -15.95 -1.58
N ARG A 288 -2.46 -16.93 -1.76
CA ARG A 288 -1.27 -16.77 -2.62
C ARG A 288 -1.66 -16.52 -4.08
N MET A 289 -2.67 -17.21 -4.58
CA MET A 289 -3.18 -17.00 -5.94
C MET A 289 -3.62 -15.53 -6.13
N PHE A 290 -4.42 -15.01 -5.21
CA PHE A 290 -4.86 -13.60 -5.29
C PHE A 290 -3.74 -12.59 -5.00
N ALA A 291 -2.70 -12.98 -4.29
CA ALA A 291 -1.49 -12.16 -4.16
C ALA A 291 -0.73 -12.02 -5.48
N TYR A 292 -0.52 -13.12 -6.22
CA TYR A 292 0.06 -13.06 -7.57
C TYR A 292 -0.83 -12.27 -8.55
N SER A 293 -2.15 -12.42 -8.44
CA SER A 293 -3.06 -11.55 -9.19
C SER A 293 -2.91 -10.06 -8.81
N SER A 294 -2.56 -9.72 -7.57
CA SER A 294 -2.26 -8.33 -7.21
C SER A 294 -0.97 -7.84 -7.85
N ILE A 295 0.08 -8.68 -7.91
CA ILE A 295 1.35 -8.37 -8.62
C ILE A 295 1.08 -8.08 -10.10
N GLU A 296 0.25 -8.90 -10.75
CA GLU A 296 -0.17 -8.71 -12.14
C GLU A 296 -0.85 -7.35 -12.36
N HIS A 297 -1.87 -7.05 -11.55
CA HIS A 297 -2.60 -5.78 -11.64
C HIS A 297 -1.70 -4.57 -11.33
N MET A 298 -0.81 -4.66 -10.34
CA MET A 298 0.15 -3.60 -10.06
C MET A 298 1.16 -3.42 -11.20
N GLY A 299 1.51 -4.50 -11.88
CA GLY A 299 2.29 -4.45 -13.12
C GLY A 299 1.57 -3.66 -14.22
N LEU A 300 0.27 -3.92 -14.46
CA LEU A 300 -0.55 -3.18 -15.43
C LEU A 300 -0.69 -1.70 -15.06
N ILE A 301 -0.92 -1.40 -13.78
CA ILE A 301 -1.02 -0.01 -13.28
C ILE A 301 0.30 0.72 -13.52
N THR A 302 1.42 0.10 -13.15
CA THR A 302 2.76 0.68 -13.32
C THR A 302 3.08 0.89 -14.81
N PHE A 303 2.74 -0.08 -15.66
CA PHE A 303 2.89 0.03 -17.11
C PHE A 303 2.09 1.21 -17.68
N ALA A 304 0.81 1.36 -17.28
CA ALA A 304 -0.03 2.46 -17.73
C ALA A 304 0.57 3.84 -17.38
N PHE A 305 1.02 4.02 -16.15
CA PHE A 305 1.70 5.26 -15.74
C PHE A 305 3.06 5.45 -16.41
N GLY A 306 3.74 4.35 -16.77
CA GLY A 306 4.97 4.38 -17.55
C GLY A 306 4.76 4.92 -18.95
N MET A 307 3.66 4.54 -19.62
CA MET A 307 3.29 5.06 -20.94
C MET A 307 3.06 6.58 -20.91
N GLY A 308 2.53 7.11 -19.81
CA GLY A 308 2.22 8.52 -19.67
C GLY A 308 1.08 8.99 -20.57
N GLY A 309 0.85 10.31 -20.59
CA GLY A 309 -0.24 10.92 -21.33
C GLY A 309 -1.60 10.80 -20.63
N ALA A 310 -2.60 11.55 -21.08
CA ALA A 310 -3.88 11.71 -20.38
C ALA A 310 -4.66 10.38 -20.29
N ILE A 311 -4.73 9.62 -21.37
CA ILE A 311 -5.50 8.37 -21.45
C ILE A 311 -4.87 7.30 -20.58
N ALA A 312 -3.55 7.10 -20.65
CA ALA A 312 -2.86 6.07 -19.88
C ALA A 312 -2.86 6.39 -18.36
N ASN A 313 -2.67 7.66 -17.99
CA ASN A 313 -2.77 8.10 -16.60
C ASN A 313 -4.19 7.91 -16.05
N TYR A 314 -5.23 8.24 -16.82
CA TYR A 314 -6.61 7.98 -16.42
C TYR A 314 -6.88 6.48 -16.24
N ALA A 315 -6.41 5.66 -17.19
CA ALA A 315 -6.54 4.19 -17.10
C ALA A 315 -5.83 3.65 -15.86
N GLY A 316 -4.62 4.16 -15.55
CA GLY A 316 -3.89 3.81 -14.33
C GLY A 316 -4.66 4.14 -13.06
N LEU A 317 -5.20 5.36 -12.94
CA LEU A 317 -6.00 5.79 -11.78
C LEU A 317 -7.31 4.98 -11.65
N LEU A 318 -8.02 4.75 -12.76
CA LEU A 318 -9.20 3.92 -12.77
C LEU A 318 -8.89 2.49 -12.32
N HIS A 319 -7.78 1.93 -12.83
CA HIS A 319 -7.35 0.58 -12.45
C HIS A 319 -6.95 0.50 -10.98
N MET A 320 -6.28 1.51 -10.41
CA MET A 320 -5.99 1.60 -8.97
C MET A 320 -7.27 1.54 -8.13
N THR A 321 -8.31 2.27 -8.55
CA THR A 321 -9.61 2.27 -7.87
C THR A 321 -10.26 0.90 -7.91
N VAL A 322 -10.40 0.35 -9.12
CA VAL A 322 -11.00 -0.96 -9.36
C VAL A 322 -10.23 -2.05 -8.60
N HIS A 323 -8.89 -2.01 -8.66
CA HIS A 323 -8.04 -2.94 -7.92
C HIS A 323 -8.29 -2.88 -6.41
N SER A 324 -8.30 -1.69 -5.81
CA SER A 324 -8.55 -1.52 -4.36
C SER A 324 -9.90 -2.12 -3.94
N LEU A 325 -10.95 -1.81 -4.68
CA LEU A 325 -12.32 -2.25 -4.36
C LEU A 325 -12.49 -3.76 -4.57
N ILE A 326 -12.07 -4.27 -5.73
CA ILE A 326 -12.22 -5.68 -6.07
C ILE A 326 -11.33 -6.56 -5.19
N LYS A 327 -10.07 -6.19 -4.97
CA LYS A 327 -9.16 -7.01 -4.14
C LYS A 327 -9.61 -7.08 -2.70
N SER A 328 -10.07 -5.97 -2.13
CA SER A 328 -10.63 -5.99 -0.76
C SER A 328 -11.84 -6.91 -0.68
N ALA A 329 -12.79 -6.82 -1.63
CA ALA A 329 -13.96 -7.68 -1.70
C ALA A 329 -13.59 -9.16 -1.88
N ILE A 330 -12.64 -9.47 -2.77
CA ILE A 330 -12.14 -10.84 -2.98
C ILE A 330 -11.53 -11.40 -1.70
N PHE A 331 -10.65 -10.64 -1.03
CA PHE A 331 -10.08 -11.10 0.24
C PHE A 331 -11.14 -11.29 1.32
N PHE A 332 -12.18 -10.47 1.37
CA PHE A 332 -13.30 -10.69 2.32
C PHE A 332 -14.04 -12.00 2.01
N ALA A 333 -14.36 -12.24 0.74
CA ALA A 333 -15.03 -13.47 0.31
C ALA A 333 -14.16 -14.72 0.57
N VAL A 334 -12.88 -14.66 0.17
CA VAL A 334 -11.90 -15.73 0.40
C VAL A 334 -11.69 -15.98 1.89
N GLY A 335 -11.55 -14.92 2.71
CA GLY A 335 -11.40 -15.07 4.16
C GLY A 335 -12.58 -15.76 4.80
N HIS A 336 -13.79 -15.43 4.39
CA HIS A 336 -14.99 -16.10 4.88
C HIS A 336 -15.06 -17.56 4.41
N ALA A 337 -14.71 -17.84 3.16
CA ALA A 337 -14.67 -19.19 2.62
C ALA A 337 -13.63 -20.08 3.32
N THR A 338 -12.41 -19.58 3.51
CA THR A 338 -11.32 -20.31 4.17
C THR A 338 -11.59 -20.53 5.66
N GLN A 339 -12.22 -19.58 6.36
CA GLN A 339 -12.66 -19.78 7.74
C GLN A 339 -13.70 -20.90 7.86
N LYS A 340 -14.66 -20.95 6.95
CA LYS A 340 -15.68 -22.02 6.94
C LYS A 340 -15.11 -23.38 6.56
N ALA A 341 -14.19 -23.40 5.59
CA ALA A 341 -13.54 -24.64 5.15
C ALA A 341 -12.45 -25.16 6.11
N GLY A 342 -11.90 -24.27 6.96
CA GLY A 342 -10.75 -24.60 7.82
C GLY A 342 -9.43 -24.78 7.08
N THR A 343 -9.38 -24.45 5.77
CA THR A 343 -8.20 -24.62 4.90
C THR A 343 -8.09 -23.48 3.89
N GLN A 344 -6.88 -23.23 3.39
CA GLN A 344 -6.61 -22.31 2.28
C GLN A 344 -6.35 -23.05 0.95
N ASN A 345 -6.25 -24.39 0.99
CA ASN A 345 -6.02 -25.19 -0.20
C ASN A 345 -7.29 -25.25 -1.06
N MET A 346 -7.23 -24.73 -2.29
CA MET A 346 -8.36 -24.65 -3.22
C MET A 346 -8.99 -26.02 -3.52
N ALA A 347 -8.19 -27.10 -3.53
CA ALA A 347 -8.70 -28.44 -3.78
C ALA A 347 -9.65 -28.94 -2.68
N ASP A 348 -9.53 -28.41 -1.46
CA ASP A 348 -10.32 -28.82 -0.29
C ASP A 348 -11.52 -27.88 -0.05
N ILE A 349 -11.56 -26.71 -0.68
CA ILE A 349 -12.70 -25.77 -0.62
C ILE A 349 -13.75 -26.23 -1.63
N ARG A 350 -14.64 -27.15 -1.21
CA ARG A 350 -15.66 -27.75 -2.10
C ARG A 350 -17.07 -27.54 -1.55
N GLY A 351 -18.05 -27.55 -2.43
CA GLY A 351 -19.46 -27.49 -2.06
C GLY A 351 -19.91 -26.18 -1.43
N LEU A 352 -19.18 -25.07 -1.66
CA LEU A 352 -19.48 -23.76 -1.08
C LEU A 352 -20.93 -23.32 -1.38
N ILE A 353 -21.47 -23.65 -2.55
CA ILE A 353 -22.84 -23.35 -2.94
C ILE A 353 -23.87 -24.02 -2.03
N LYS A 354 -23.57 -25.20 -1.46
CA LYS A 354 -24.47 -25.89 -0.54
C LYS A 354 -24.36 -25.35 0.89
N VAL A 355 -23.13 -24.98 1.30
CA VAL A 355 -22.84 -24.51 2.67
C VAL A 355 -23.13 -23.02 2.83
N SER A 356 -22.87 -22.23 1.82
CA SER A 356 -23.04 -20.78 1.85
C SER A 356 -23.38 -20.24 0.44
N PRO A 357 -24.63 -20.40 -0.02
CA PRO A 357 -25.04 -20.00 -1.36
C PRO A 357 -24.73 -18.52 -1.67
N ARG A 358 -24.99 -17.62 -0.70
CA ARG A 358 -24.72 -16.17 -0.86
C ARG A 358 -23.26 -15.83 -1.05
N LEU A 359 -22.34 -16.69 -0.62
CA LEU A 359 -20.90 -16.48 -0.78
C LEU A 359 -20.39 -17.12 -2.08
N ALA A 360 -21.08 -18.14 -2.56
CA ALA A 360 -20.71 -18.87 -3.76
C ALA A 360 -21.11 -18.17 -5.05
N TRP A 361 -22.15 -17.32 -5.01
CA TRP A 361 -22.61 -16.44 -6.08
C TRP A 361 -21.95 -15.06 -6.00
#